data_8ce8f62792536d8b610f65042d4a49d6
#
_entry.id   8ce8f62792536d8b610f65042d4a49d6
#
_cell.length_a   1.000
_cell.length_b   1.000
_cell.length_c   1.000
_cell.angle_alpha   90.00
_cell.angle_beta   90.00
_cell.angle_gamma   90.00
#
_symmetry.space_group_name_H-M   'P 1'
#
loop_
_entity.id
_entity.type
_entity.pdbx_description
1 polymer ?
#
loop_
_entity_poly.entity_id
_entity_poly.type
_entity_poly.pdbx_seq_one_letter_code
_entity_poly.pdbx_strand_id
1 'polypeptide(L)'
;MEISSRLPQRPHAACTVRLALHSVAQAQKLGGTAAFVDAEHALDPVYASKLGVDIDELYVSQPDNGEQALDICEALVRSRAIDIVVVDSVAALVPKVEIEGDMGDSHVGLQARLMSQALRKLTSVVSKTNTVVIFINQLREKVGVMYGNPETTTGGKALKFYATIRVDIRKSEAIKEGKEIVGNKTKVKIVKNKVAPPFRTCVVDMLYGEGISRTGEILDFAVDMDLIQKSGSFYSYNNERIGQGRDNARRYIMEHPDVFDALDRRIRENMLKDPNAVSEAMVKEETIADLTAEDEKEDEEFELDEEPTTPSVGETSDDITLEDLEEAVS
;
A
#
# COMPACT_ATOMS: atom_id res chain seq x y z
N MET A 1 4.05 0.62 -6.06
CA MET A 1 3.48 1.31 -4.89
C MET A 1 3.64 0.42 -3.67
N GLU A 2 4.05 0.94 -2.55
CA GLU A 2 4.04 0.20 -1.28
C GLU A 2 2.85 0.66 -0.45
N ILE A 3 2.07 -0.29 0.05
CA ILE A 3 0.96 -0.04 0.97
C ILE A 3 1.25 -0.81 2.25
N SER A 4 1.34 -0.12 3.39
CA SER A 4 1.65 -0.73 4.68
C SER A 4 0.57 -0.46 5.73
N SER A 5 0.35 -1.40 6.63
CA SER A 5 -0.59 -1.26 7.75
C SER A 5 -0.13 -1.98 9.00
N ARG A 6 -0.60 -1.49 10.15
CA ARG A 6 -0.47 -2.15 11.44
C ARG A 6 -1.62 -3.13 11.64
N LEU A 7 -1.32 -4.42 11.86
CA LEU A 7 -2.33 -5.45 12.09
C LEU A 7 -2.74 -5.54 13.57
N PRO A 8 -4.05 -5.55 13.87
CA PRO A 8 -4.60 -6.37 14.93
C PRO A 8 -5.10 -7.71 14.37
N GLN A 9 -4.92 -8.76 15.15
CA GLN A 9 -5.22 -10.14 14.78
C GLN A 9 -6.70 -10.37 14.42
N ARG A 10 -6.93 -10.82 13.16
CA ARG A 10 -8.06 -11.57 12.54
C ARG A 10 -9.52 -11.25 12.93
N PRO A 11 -10.52 -11.47 12.03
CA PRO A 11 -10.55 -12.19 10.74
C PRO A 11 -11.13 -11.40 9.54
N HIS A 12 -10.59 -10.27 9.19
CA HIS A 12 -11.03 -9.51 8.01
C HIS A 12 -9.80 -9.11 7.24
N ALA A 13 -9.84 -9.30 5.92
CA ALA A 13 -8.79 -8.84 5.02
C ALA A 13 -8.32 -7.44 5.45
N ALA A 14 -7.01 -7.26 5.62
CA ALA A 14 -6.45 -6.01 6.10
C ALA A 14 -6.94 -4.85 5.24
N CYS A 15 -7.09 -3.66 5.80
CA CYS A 15 -7.53 -2.47 5.05
C CYS A 15 -6.65 -2.21 3.81
N THR A 16 -5.38 -2.64 3.86
CA THR A 16 -4.41 -2.62 2.76
C THR A 16 -4.85 -3.47 1.57
N VAL A 17 -5.24 -4.73 1.82
CA VAL A 17 -5.72 -5.65 0.78
C VAL A 17 -6.97 -5.10 0.12
N ARG A 18 -7.91 -4.52 0.90
CA ARG A 18 -9.13 -3.91 0.36
C ARG A 18 -8.82 -2.75 -0.58
N LEU A 19 -7.91 -1.86 -0.19
CA LEU A 19 -7.49 -0.75 -1.06
C LEU A 19 -6.83 -1.27 -2.35
N ALA A 20 -6.00 -2.32 -2.26
CA ALA A 20 -5.39 -2.95 -3.42
C ALA A 20 -6.45 -3.59 -4.33
N LEU A 21 -7.42 -4.33 -3.77
CA LEU A 21 -8.52 -4.93 -4.53
C LEU A 21 -9.42 -3.86 -5.19
N HIS A 22 -9.70 -2.75 -4.52
CA HIS A 22 -10.40 -1.63 -5.17
C HIS A 22 -9.60 -1.05 -6.33
N SER A 23 -8.26 -0.98 -6.21
CA SER A 23 -7.40 -0.52 -7.31
C SER A 23 -7.45 -1.49 -8.49
N VAL A 24 -7.44 -2.80 -8.23
CA VAL A 24 -7.65 -3.85 -9.22
C VAL A 24 -8.99 -3.70 -9.92
N ALA A 25 -10.08 -3.57 -9.15
CA ALA A 25 -11.43 -3.40 -9.70
C ALA A 25 -11.55 -2.16 -10.59
N GLN A 26 -10.90 -1.05 -10.23
CA GLN A 26 -10.90 0.15 -11.06
C GLN A 26 -10.05 -0.02 -12.33
N ALA A 27 -8.92 -0.73 -12.27
CA ALA A 27 -8.13 -1.04 -13.45
C ALA A 27 -8.93 -1.91 -14.44
N GLN A 28 -9.60 -2.96 -13.96
CA GLN A 28 -10.47 -3.82 -14.79
C GLN A 28 -11.64 -3.03 -15.41
N LYS A 29 -12.28 -2.12 -14.66
CA LYS A 29 -13.35 -1.24 -15.19
C LYS A 29 -12.88 -0.33 -16.32
N LEU A 30 -11.60 0.01 -16.35
CA LEU A 30 -10.98 0.78 -17.43
C LEU A 30 -10.51 -0.10 -18.60
N GLY A 31 -10.80 -1.41 -18.57
CA GLY A 31 -10.38 -2.39 -19.55
C GLY A 31 -8.97 -2.90 -19.38
N GLY A 32 -8.34 -2.63 -18.22
CA GLY A 32 -7.00 -3.11 -17.88
C GLY A 32 -7.00 -4.54 -17.35
N THR A 33 -5.91 -5.24 -17.58
CA THR A 33 -5.68 -6.61 -17.11
C THR A 33 -4.96 -6.60 -15.76
N ALA A 34 -5.46 -7.43 -14.82
CA ALA A 34 -4.96 -7.47 -13.44
C ALA A 34 -4.39 -8.83 -13.06
N ALA A 35 -3.34 -8.83 -12.23
CA ALA A 35 -2.78 -10.02 -11.64
C ALA A 35 -2.60 -9.86 -10.12
N PHE A 36 -2.76 -10.97 -9.40
CA PHE A 36 -2.62 -11.05 -7.94
C PHE A 36 -1.67 -12.19 -7.57
N VAL A 37 -0.54 -11.86 -6.98
CA VAL A 37 0.43 -12.82 -6.44
C VAL A 37 0.14 -12.99 -4.96
N ASP A 38 -0.58 -14.06 -4.64
CA ASP A 38 -1.09 -14.38 -3.29
C ASP A 38 -0.10 -15.27 -2.54
N ALA A 39 0.94 -14.67 -1.96
CA ALA A 39 1.94 -15.38 -1.17
C ALA A 39 1.45 -15.76 0.24
N GLU A 40 0.35 -15.17 0.73
CA GLU A 40 -0.27 -15.55 1.99
C GLU A 40 -1.33 -16.66 1.84
N HIS A 41 -1.71 -17.01 0.61
CA HIS A 41 -2.79 -17.97 0.30
C HIS A 41 -4.12 -17.58 0.97
N ALA A 42 -4.43 -16.30 1.00
CA ALA A 42 -5.53 -15.72 1.78
C ALA A 42 -6.55 -14.94 0.94
N LEU A 43 -6.40 -14.91 -0.38
CA LEU A 43 -7.35 -14.25 -1.27
C LEU A 43 -8.70 -15.00 -1.25
N ASP A 44 -9.74 -14.29 -0.80
CA ASP A 44 -11.13 -14.77 -0.88
C ASP A 44 -11.79 -14.24 -2.16
N PRO A 45 -12.08 -15.10 -3.16
CA PRO A 45 -12.67 -14.67 -4.42
C PRO A 45 -14.08 -14.08 -4.25
N VAL A 46 -14.86 -14.61 -3.30
CA VAL A 46 -16.22 -14.10 -3.02
C VAL A 46 -16.16 -12.69 -2.46
N TYR A 47 -15.20 -12.45 -1.57
CA TYR A 47 -15.00 -11.13 -1.02
C TYR A 47 -14.45 -10.14 -2.06
N ALA A 48 -13.48 -10.54 -2.89
CA ALA A 48 -12.94 -9.72 -3.95
C ALA A 48 -14.01 -9.33 -4.98
N SER A 49 -14.89 -10.27 -5.35
CA SER A 49 -16.04 -9.99 -6.23
C SER A 49 -16.98 -8.94 -5.63
N LYS A 50 -17.25 -8.98 -4.31
CA LYS A 50 -18.06 -7.95 -3.62
C LYS A 50 -17.44 -6.56 -3.67
N LEU A 51 -16.10 -6.47 -3.73
CA LEU A 51 -15.38 -5.21 -3.90
C LEU A 51 -15.35 -4.73 -5.35
N GLY A 52 -15.95 -5.48 -6.28
CA GLY A 52 -16.10 -5.15 -7.68
C GLY A 52 -14.97 -5.69 -8.56
N VAL A 53 -14.15 -6.62 -8.06
CA VAL A 53 -13.15 -7.34 -8.86
C VAL A 53 -13.84 -8.37 -9.71
N ASP A 54 -13.56 -8.38 -11.01
CA ASP A 54 -13.91 -9.47 -11.90
C ASP A 54 -12.90 -10.61 -11.69
N ILE A 55 -13.39 -11.68 -11.05
CA ILE A 55 -12.57 -12.82 -10.67
C ILE A 55 -12.23 -13.69 -11.86
N ASP A 56 -13.11 -13.77 -12.84
CA ASP A 56 -12.91 -14.59 -14.05
C ASP A 56 -11.80 -14.01 -14.94
N GLU A 57 -11.59 -12.68 -14.86
CA GLU A 57 -10.54 -11.95 -15.57
C GLU A 57 -9.32 -11.60 -14.68
N LEU A 58 -9.23 -12.18 -13.48
CA LEU A 58 -8.10 -11.96 -12.57
C LEU A 58 -7.10 -13.11 -12.65
N TYR A 59 -5.86 -12.82 -13.07
CA TYR A 59 -4.77 -13.80 -13.00
C TYR A 59 -4.29 -13.94 -11.55
N VAL A 60 -4.51 -15.10 -10.95
CA VAL A 60 -4.07 -15.40 -9.58
C VAL A 60 -2.92 -16.40 -9.62
N SER A 61 -1.87 -16.12 -8.86
CA SER A 61 -0.75 -17.03 -8.66
C SER A 61 -0.46 -17.17 -7.17
N GLN A 62 -0.22 -18.41 -6.72
CA GLN A 62 0.09 -18.76 -5.33
C GLN A 62 1.46 -19.43 -5.29
N PRO A 63 2.54 -18.64 -5.16
CA PRO A 63 3.91 -19.13 -5.14
C PRO A 63 4.27 -19.83 -3.83
N ASP A 64 5.17 -20.82 -3.88
CA ASP A 64 5.63 -21.56 -2.71
C ASP A 64 6.73 -20.83 -1.90
N ASN A 65 7.43 -19.87 -2.51
CA ASN A 65 8.53 -19.13 -1.89
C ASN A 65 8.68 -17.72 -2.47
N GLY A 66 9.50 -16.90 -1.83
CA GLY A 66 9.71 -15.50 -2.19
C GLY A 66 10.37 -15.30 -3.56
N GLU A 67 11.35 -16.16 -3.92
CA GLU A 67 12.00 -16.13 -5.23
C GLU A 67 11.00 -16.35 -6.36
N GLN A 68 10.17 -17.39 -6.23
CA GLN A 68 9.13 -17.72 -7.22
C GLN A 68 8.11 -16.59 -7.35
N ALA A 69 7.67 -16.01 -6.23
CA ALA A 69 6.72 -14.88 -6.23
C ALA A 69 7.27 -13.67 -7.02
N LEU A 70 8.54 -13.33 -6.77
CA LEU A 70 9.18 -12.18 -7.40
C LEU A 70 9.54 -12.42 -8.87
N ASP A 71 9.90 -13.66 -9.24
CA ASP A 71 10.13 -14.05 -10.63
C ASP A 71 8.82 -14.04 -11.43
N ILE A 72 7.71 -14.51 -10.86
CA ILE A 72 6.37 -14.42 -11.46
C ILE A 72 5.98 -12.94 -11.66
N CYS A 73 6.15 -12.11 -10.63
CA CYS A 73 5.89 -10.69 -10.74
C CYS A 73 6.73 -10.04 -11.85
N GLU A 74 8.03 -10.35 -11.94
CA GLU A 74 8.90 -9.86 -13.03
C GLU A 74 8.41 -10.31 -14.41
N ALA A 75 8.03 -11.59 -14.56
CA ALA A 75 7.54 -12.14 -15.82
C ALA A 75 6.24 -11.46 -16.27
N LEU A 76 5.29 -11.26 -15.34
CA LEU A 76 4.03 -10.55 -15.59
C LEU A 76 4.27 -9.11 -16.06
N VAL A 77 5.12 -8.36 -15.38
CA VAL A 77 5.49 -6.99 -15.78
C VAL A 77 6.20 -6.98 -17.14
N ARG A 78 7.14 -7.90 -17.35
CA ARG A 78 7.90 -8.01 -18.60
C ARG A 78 7.03 -8.34 -19.80
N SER A 79 5.94 -9.06 -19.61
CA SER A 79 4.99 -9.40 -20.68
C SER A 79 4.35 -8.17 -21.32
N ARG A 80 4.23 -7.06 -20.58
CA ARG A 80 3.49 -5.85 -20.95
C ARG A 80 1.99 -6.05 -21.20
N ALA A 81 1.47 -7.23 -20.87
CA ALA A 81 0.06 -7.57 -21.02
C ALA A 81 -0.75 -7.26 -19.75
N ILE A 82 -0.07 -6.96 -18.64
CA ILE A 82 -0.69 -6.71 -17.33
C ILE A 82 -0.55 -5.24 -16.97
N ASP A 83 -1.66 -4.59 -16.61
CA ASP A 83 -1.68 -3.19 -16.22
C ASP A 83 -1.45 -3.00 -14.72
N ILE A 84 -1.89 -3.95 -13.91
CA ILE A 84 -1.71 -3.91 -12.45
C ILE A 84 -1.35 -5.28 -11.90
N VAL A 85 -0.30 -5.34 -11.08
CA VAL A 85 0.11 -6.54 -10.31
C VAL A 85 0.09 -6.19 -8.83
N VAL A 86 -0.59 -7.01 -8.03
CA VAL A 86 -0.58 -6.93 -6.56
C VAL A 86 0.23 -8.09 -6.01
N VAL A 87 1.13 -7.82 -5.06
CA VAL A 87 1.89 -8.83 -4.31
C VAL A 87 1.45 -8.77 -2.85
N ASP A 88 0.80 -9.82 -2.36
CA ASP A 88 0.25 -9.92 -1.00
C ASP A 88 0.83 -11.14 -0.27
N SER A 89 1.66 -10.92 0.71
CA SER A 89 2.33 -9.68 1.17
C SER A 89 3.86 -9.88 1.18
N VAL A 90 4.61 -8.78 1.29
CA VAL A 90 6.09 -8.84 1.44
C VAL A 90 6.50 -9.71 2.64
N ALA A 91 5.69 -9.71 3.71
CA ALA A 91 5.95 -10.52 4.91
C ALA A 91 5.96 -12.03 4.63
N ALA A 92 5.21 -12.49 3.62
CA ALA A 92 5.12 -13.90 3.22
C ALA A 92 6.16 -14.31 2.17
N LEU A 93 6.97 -13.36 1.67
CA LEU A 93 8.05 -13.67 0.72
C LEU A 93 9.24 -14.29 1.43
N VAL A 94 9.07 -15.53 1.89
CA VAL A 94 10.12 -16.28 2.59
C VAL A 94 11.11 -16.84 1.56
N PRO A 95 12.44 -16.64 1.74
CA PRO A 95 13.45 -17.23 0.89
C PRO A 95 13.40 -18.76 0.89
N LYS A 96 13.61 -19.37 -0.29
CA LYS A 96 13.58 -20.82 -0.45
C LYS A 96 14.51 -21.55 0.53
N VAL A 97 15.71 -21.04 0.73
CA VAL A 97 16.70 -21.60 1.67
C VAL A 97 16.19 -21.61 3.11
N GLU A 98 15.38 -20.63 3.51
CA GLU A 98 14.76 -20.57 4.83
C GLU A 98 13.64 -21.62 4.98
N ILE A 99 12.91 -21.92 3.90
CA ILE A 99 11.84 -22.94 3.90
C ILE A 99 12.46 -24.35 3.95
N GLU A 100 13.56 -24.57 3.25
CA GLU A 100 14.25 -25.87 3.15
C GLU A 100 15.22 -26.12 4.31
N GLY A 101 15.53 -25.10 5.14
CA GLY A 101 16.41 -25.19 6.30
C GLY A 101 15.76 -25.88 7.50
N ASP A 102 16.58 -26.23 8.48
CA ASP A 102 16.11 -26.84 9.72
C ASP A 102 15.51 -25.80 10.69
N MET A 103 14.55 -26.24 11.51
CA MET A 103 13.97 -25.40 12.55
C MET A 103 15.03 -24.97 13.56
N GLY A 104 15.30 -23.66 13.62
CA GLY A 104 16.31 -23.07 14.51
C GLY A 104 17.51 -22.50 13.79
N ASP A 105 17.65 -22.73 12.49
CA ASP A 105 18.69 -22.11 11.69
C ASP A 105 18.52 -20.58 11.65
N SER A 106 19.65 -19.86 11.71
CA SER A 106 19.63 -18.40 11.67
C SER A 106 19.71 -17.90 10.23
N HIS A 107 18.62 -17.32 9.72
CA HIS A 107 18.51 -16.79 8.36
C HIS A 107 18.43 -15.26 8.33
N VAL A 108 19.21 -14.60 9.22
CA VAL A 108 19.18 -13.14 9.36
C VAL A 108 19.47 -12.43 8.04
N GLY A 109 18.55 -11.57 7.62
CA GLY A 109 18.74 -10.69 6.47
C GLY A 109 18.56 -11.32 5.09
N LEU A 110 18.24 -12.62 4.96
CA LEU A 110 18.03 -13.25 3.66
C LEU A 110 16.87 -12.63 2.89
N GLN A 111 15.74 -12.38 3.55
CA GLN A 111 14.57 -11.73 2.95
C GLN A 111 14.92 -10.31 2.45
N ALA A 112 15.69 -9.54 3.21
CA ALA A 112 16.10 -8.20 2.81
C ALA A 112 17.02 -8.22 1.60
N ARG A 113 17.93 -9.21 1.49
CA ARG A 113 18.78 -9.41 0.32
C ARG A 113 17.97 -9.80 -0.91
N LEU A 114 17.01 -10.73 -0.77
CA LEU A 114 16.09 -11.14 -1.82
C LEU A 114 15.31 -9.94 -2.35
N MET A 115 14.69 -9.16 -1.47
CA MET A 115 13.95 -7.96 -1.83
C MET A 115 14.84 -6.92 -2.53
N SER A 116 16.05 -6.67 -2.02
CA SER A 116 16.97 -5.71 -2.63
C SER A 116 17.39 -6.11 -4.04
N GLN A 117 17.61 -7.41 -4.27
CA GLN A 117 17.97 -7.96 -5.59
C GLN A 117 16.78 -7.88 -6.55
N ALA A 118 15.60 -8.30 -6.12
CA ALA A 118 14.40 -8.30 -6.93
C ALA A 118 13.96 -6.89 -7.33
N LEU A 119 13.98 -5.94 -6.39
CA LEU A 119 13.59 -4.55 -6.65
C LEU A 119 14.51 -3.87 -7.66
N ARG A 120 15.82 -4.17 -7.67
CA ARG A 120 16.74 -3.68 -8.71
C ARG A 120 16.34 -4.18 -10.09
N LYS A 121 15.97 -5.46 -10.22
CA LYS A 121 15.50 -6.04 -11.49
C LYS A 121 14.14 -5.44 -11.89
N LEU A 122 13.17 -5.46 -10.98
CA LEU A 122 11.80 -4.97 -11.22
C LEU A 122 11.78 -3.50 -11.63
N THR A 123 12.56 -2.63 -10.98
CA THR A 123 12.61 -1.20 -11.32
C THR A 123 13.04 -1.00 -12.78
N SER A 124 14.02 -1.77 -13.25
CA SER A 124 14.49 -1.71 -14.65
C SER A 124 13.41 -2.17 -15.65
N VAL A 125 12.54 -3.10 -15.26
CA VAL A 125 11.47 -3.62 -16.13
C VAL A 125 10.26 -2.70 -16.08
N VAL A 126 9.80 -2.33 -14.88
CA VAL A 126 8.65 -1.46 -14.64
C VAL A 126 8.82 -0.11 -15.33
N SER A 127 10.05 0.47 -15.33
CA SER A 127 10.32 1.75 -16.01
C SER A 127 10.11 1.71 -17.53
N LYS A 128 10.02 0.52 -18.12
CA LYS A 128 9.83 0.29 -19.58
C LYS A 128 8.44 -0.22 -19.93
N THR A 129 7.56 -0.31 -18.94
CA THR A 129 6.18 -0.79 -19.08
C THR A 129 5.24 0.22 -18.46
N ASN A 130 3.93 0.11 -18.76
CA ASN A 130 2.89 0.90 -18.11
C ASN A 130 2.25 0.15 -16.93
N THR A 131 2.88 -0.90 -16.44
CA THR A 131 2.38 -1.74 -15.36
C THR A 131 2.57 -1.06 -14.01
N VAL A 132 1.53 -1.03 -13.20
CA VAL A 132 1.59 -0.64 -11.78
C VAL A 132 1.84 -1.88 -10.93
N VAL A 133 2.87 -1.85 -10.10
CA VAL A 133 3.13 -2.93 -9.12
C VAL A 133 2.82 -2.41 -7.72
N ILE A 134 1.93 -3.12 -7.01
CA ILE A 134 1.55 -2.83 -5.63
C ILE A 134 2.13 -3.91 -4.72
N PHE A 135 2.97 -3.50 -3.79
CA PHE A 135 3.45 -4.36 -2.70
C PHE A 135 2.66 -4.06 -1.43
N ILE A 136 2.00 -5.06 -0.88
CA ILE A 136 1.37 -4.97 0.44
C ILE A 136 2.41 -5.36 1.47
N ASN A 137 2.61 -4.51 2.50
CA ASN A 137 3.57 -4.77 3.55
C ASN A 137 2.92 -4.67 4.93
N GLN A 138 3.56 -5.27 5.93
CA GLN A 138 3.12 -5.26 7.31
C GLN A 138 4.10 -4.46 8.15
N LEU A 139 3.58 -3.62 9.04
CA LEU A 139 4.38 -2.96 10.06
C LEU A 139 4.62 -3.88 11.23
N ARG A 140 5.86 -3.92 11.72
CA ARG A 140 6.32 -4.63 12.91
C ARG A 140 6.90 -3.62 13.88
N GLU A 141 6.92 -3.95 15.16
CA GLU A 141 7.61 -3.14 16.16
C GLU A 141 8.95 -3.75 16.47
N LYS A 142 9.99 -2.93 16.45
CA LYS A 142 11.33 -3.32 16.97
C LYS A 142 11.26 -3.35 18.49
N VAL A 143 11.62 -4.48 19.08
CA VAL A 143 11.73 -4.62 20.54
C VAL A 143 13.00 -3.90 21.00
N GLY A 144 12.88 -3.09 22.08
CA GLY A 144 14.02 -2.43 22.72
C GLY A 144 14.33 -1.01 22.25
N VAL A 145 13.55 -0.44 21.32
CA VAL A 145 13.69 0.97 20.94
C VAL A 145 13.04 1.84 22.01
N MET A 146 13.85 2.53 22.83
CA MET A 146 13.37 3.45 23.87
C MET A 146 13.07 4.85 23.35
N TYR A 147 13.69 5.27 22.25
CA TYR A 147 13.52 6.58 21.63
C TYR A 147 13.41 6.44 20.11
N GLY A 148 12.59 7.26 19.47
CA GLY A 148 12.34 7.23 18.03
C GLY A 148 11.14 6.36 17.64
N ASN A 149 10.97 6.11 16.33
CA ASN A 149 9.87 5.31 15.81
C ASN A 149 10.23 3.81 15.86
N PRO A 150 9.53 2.99 16.67
CA PRO A 150 9.80 1.55 16.75
C PRO A 150 9.24 0.78 15.54
N GLU A 151 8.49 1.42 14.67
CA GLU A 151 7.82 0.74 13.54
C GLU A 151 8.82 0.43 12.42
N THR A 152 8.82 -0.79 11.96
CA THR A 152 9.63 -1.24 10.83
C THR A 152 8.81 -2.09 9.88
N THR A 153 9.20 -2.14 8.61
CA THR A 153 8.58 -2.99 7.59
C THR A 153 9.35 -4.29 7.44
N THR A 154 8.66 -5.35 7.05
CA THR A 154 9.30 -6.62 6.67
C THR A 154 10.00 -6.48 5.31
N GLY A 155 11.00 -7.34 5.03
CA GLY A 155 11.73 -7.32 3.77
C GLY A 155 12.82 -6.25 3.67
N GLY A 156 13.21 -5.62 4.80
CA GLY A 156 14.28 -4.62 4.86
C GLY A 156 13.89 -3.23 4.36
N LYS A 157 14.88 -2.35 4.20
CA LYS A 157 14.67 -0.94 3.84
C LYS A 157 14.51 -0.70 2.32
N ALA A 158 14.88 -1.64 1.45
CA ALA A 158 14.99 -1.43 0.00
C ALA A 158 13.68 -0.93 -0.64
N LEU A 159 12.52 -1.51 -0.27
CA LEU A 159 11.24 -1.14 -0.84
C LEU A 159 10.88 0.33 -0.56
N LYS A 160 11.23 0.88 0.60
CA LYS A 160 11.03 2.29 0.94
C LYS A 160 11.69 3.23 -0.07
N PHE A 161 12.91 2.90 -0.54
CA PHE A 161 13.66 3.71 -1.51
C PHE A 161 13.15 3.55 -2.93
N TYR A 162 12.86 2.32 -3.36
CA TYR A 162 12.42 2.02 -4.73
C TYR A 162 10.98 2.48 -5.00
N ALA A 163 10.09 2.43 -4.01
CA ALA A 163 8.69 2.81 -4.18
C ALA A 163 8.52 4.26 -4.66
N THR A 164 7.69 4.46 -5.68
CA THR A 164 7.28 5.78 -6.19
C THR A 164 6.27 6.44 -5.27
N ILE A 165 5.34 5.65 -4.74
CA ILE A 165 4.31 6.08 -3.80
C ILE A 165 4.32 5.11 -2.62
N ARG A 166 4.30 5.64 -1.40
CA ARG A 166 4.10 4.87 -0.16
C ARG A 166 2.86 5.37 0.54
N VAL A 167 2.01 4.43 0.93
CA VAL A 167 0.75 4.72 1.59
C VAL A 167 0.73 3.97 2.93
N ASP A 168 0.57 4.71 4.02
CA ASP A 168 0.33 4.16 5.36
C ASP A 168 -1.18 4.12 5.61
N ILE A 169 -1.68 2.95 6.02
CA ILE A 169 -3.10 2.72 6.24
C ILE A 169 -3.29 2.27 7.68
N ARG A 170 -4.04 3.06 8.44
CA ARG A 170 -4.32 2.77 9.86
C ARG A 170 -5.81 2.75 10.13
N LYS A 171 -6.24 1.68 10.78
CA LYS A 171 -7.59 1.60 11.33
C LYS A 171 -7.73 2.62 12.47
N SER A 172 -8.80 3.41 12.44
CA SER A 172 -9.14 4.40 13.46
C SER A 172 -10.35 3.92 14.28
N GLU A 173 -11.50 4.49 14.07
CA GLU A 173 -12.71 4.24 14.83
C GLU A 173 -13.58 3.14 14.23
N ALA A 174 -14.32 2.40 15.05
CA ALA A 174 -15.33 1.46 14.57
C ALA A 174 -16.61 2.20 14.16
N ILE A 175 -17.13 1.89 12.98
CA ILE A 175 -18.43 2.37 12.50
C ILE A 175 -19.48 1.38 13.00
N LYS A 176 -20.48 1.89 13.70
CA LYS A 176 -21.56 1.09 14.30
C LYS A 176 -22.89 1.48 13.68
N GLU A 177 -23.70 0.49 13.34
CA GLU A 177 -25.11 0.64 13.01
C GLU A 177 -25.94 -0.01 14.14
N GLY A 178 -26.53 0.83 15.00
CA GLY A 178 -27.12 0.37 16.24
C GLY A 178 -26.11 -0.25 17.20
N LYS A 179 -26.19 -1.57 17.43
CA LYS A 179 -25.26 -2.32 18.29
C LYS A 179 -24.18 -3.07 17.51
N GLU A 180 -24.29 -3.17 16.21
CA GLU A 180 -23.37 -3.94 15.36
C GLU A 180 -22.26 -3.07 14.78
N ILE A 181 -21.06 -3.63 14.68
CA ILE A 181 -19.93 -2.97 14.01
C ILE A 181 -20.01 -3.35 12.53
N VAL A 182 -20.33 -2.36 11.69
CA VAL A 182 -20.47 -2.55 10.24
C VAL A 182 -19.24 -2.17 9.43
N GLY A 183 -18.26 -1.52 10.08
CA GLY A 183 -17.05 -1.08 9.40
C GLY A 183 -16.06 -0.38 10.32
N ASN A 184 -15.07 0.26 9.71
CA ASN A 184 -14.10 1.10 10.42
C ASN A 184 -13.79 2.34 9.62
N LYS A 185 -13.62 3.46 10.29
CA LYS A 185 -12.90 4.60 9.73
C LYS A 185 -11.44 4.21 9.57
N THR A 186 -10.90 4.51 8.43
CA THR A 186 -9.53 4.15 8.06
C THR A 186 -8.78 5.39 7.63
N LYS A 187 -7.70 5.72 8.35
CA LYS A 187 -6.80 6.82 8.00
C LYS A 187 -5.84 6.31 6.92
N VAL A 188 -5.78 7.01 5.80
CA VAL A 188 -4.90 6.74 4.66
C VAL A 188 -3.97 7.93 4.52
N LYS A 189 -2.66 7.74 4.74
CA LYS A 189 -1.63 8.76 4.66
C LYS A 189 -0.66 8.45 3.54
N ILE A 190 -0.40 9.40 2.68
CA ILE A 190 0.62 9.28 1.63
C ILE A 190 1.95 9.76 2.20
N VAL A 191 2.79 8.83 2.66
CA VAL A 191 4.07 9.16 3.31
C VAL A 191 5.20 9.45 2.33
N LYS A 192 5.07 9.00 1.07
CA LYS A 192 6.00 9.31 -0.02
C LYS A 192 5.25 9.39 -1.34
N ASN A 193 5.58 10.39 -2.15
CA ASN A 193 5.03 10.54 -3.48
C ASN A 193 6.04 11.25 -4.40
N LYS A 194 6.44 10.58 -5.49
CA LYS A 194 7.36 11.15 -6.50
C LYS A 194 6.63 11.78 -7.68
N VAL A 195 5.30 11.63 -7.78
CA VAL A 195 4.49 12.10 -8.92
C VAL A 195 3.53 13.24 -8.57
N ALA A 196 3.34 13.53 -7.27
CA ALA A 196 2.51 14.62 -6.77
C ALA A 196 3.01 15.05 -5.38
N PRO A 197 2.52 16.16 -4.80
CA PRO A 197 2.86 16.55 -3.43
C PRO A 197 2.54 15.43 -2.42
N PRO A 198 3.51 15.04 -1.59
CA PRO A 198 3.32 14.01 -0.55
C PRO A 198 2.57 14.56 0.67
N PHE A 199 2.45 13.72 1.70
CA PHE A 199 1.99 14.04 3.06
C PHE A 199 0.50 14.41 3.19
N ARG A 200 -0.31 14.05 2.18
CA ARG A 200 -1.76 14.18 2.29
C ARG A 200 -2.34 13.00 3.05
N THR A 201 -3.31 13.31 3.91
CA THR A 201 -4.04 12.33 4.70
C THR A 201 -5.52 12.44 4.40
N CYS A 202 -6.20 11.31 4.23
CA CYS A 202 -7.65 11.25 4.19
C CYS A 202 -8.17 10.17 5.16
N VAL A 203 -9.40 10.31 5.60
CA VAL A 203 -10.11 9.31 6.39
C VAL A 203 -11.27 8.80 5.56
N VAL A 204 -11.30 7.48 5.33
CA VAL A 204 -12.34 6.82 4.54
C VAL A 204 -13.14 5.86 5.40
N ASP A 205 -14.43 5.73 5.12
CA ASP A 205 -15.28 4.71 5.74
C ASP A 205 -15.08 3.37 5.00
N MET A 206 -14.50 2.41 5.70
CA MET A 206 -14.26 1.05 5.19
C MET A 206 -15.33 0.11 5.74
N LEU A 207 -16.36 -0.18 4.95
CA LEU A 207 -17.48 -1.04 5.37
C LEU A 207 -17.18 -2.52 5.11
N TYR A 208 -17.69 -3.39 5.96
CA TYR A 208 -17.56 -4.84 5.79
C TYR A 208 -18.44 -5.32 4.63
N GLY A 209 -17.82 -6.00 3.66
CA GLY A 209 -18.53 -6.51 2.48
C GLY A 209 -18.71 -5.52 1.32
N GLU A 210 -18.53 -4.20 1.56
CA GLU A 210 -18.63 -3.16 0.51
C GLU A 210 -17.27 -2.52 0.20
N GLY A 211 -16.34 -2.52 1.19
CA GLY A 211 -15.07 -1.82 1.10
C GLY A 211 -15.21 -0.32 1.37
N ILE A 212 -14.60 0.52 0.53
CA ILE A 212 -14.66 1.99 0.67
C ILE A 212 -16.05 2.49 0.30
N SER A 213 -16.70 3.18 1.24
CA SER A 213 -18.05 3.73 1.07
C SER A 213 -18.03 5.02 0.25
N ARG A 214 -18.06 4.92 -1.08
CA ARG A 214 -18.11 6.09 -1.95
C ARG A 214 -19.32 6.98 -1.71
N THR A 215 -20.47 6.40 -1.38
CA THR A 215 -21.69 7.16 -1.06
C THR A 215 -21.55 7.97 0.22
N GLY A 216 -20.84 7.42 1.23
CA GLY A 216 -20.51 8.14 2.46
C GLY A 216 -19.58 9.33 2.19
N GLU A 217 -18.53 9.11 1.41
CA GLU A 217 -17.58 10.18 1.03
C GLU A 217 -18.29 11.30 0.25
N ILE A 218 -19.09 10.95 -0.75
CA ILE A 218 -19.86 11.95 -1.54
C ILE A 218 -20.80 12.75 -0.66
N LEU A 219 -21.48 12.11 0.30
CA LEU A 219 -22.35 12.81 1.25
C LEU A 219 -21.55 13.81 2.09
N ASP A 220 -20.41 13.38 2.63
CA ASP A 220 -19.59 14.23 3.50
C ASP A 220 -18.98 15.40 2.70
N PHE A 221 -18.41 15.15 1.52
CA PHE A 221 -17.92 16.22 0.62
C PHE A 221 -19.05 17.17 0.16
N ALA A 222 -20.22 16.62 -0.14
CA ALA A 222 -21.36 17.45 -0.55
C ALA A 222 -21.85 18.37 0.57
N VAL A 223 -21.77 17.93 1.83
CA VAL A 223 -22.07 18.77 3.00
C VAL A 223 -20.99 19.84 3.19
N ASP A 224 -19.70 19.46 3.10
CA ASP A 224 -18.58 20.38 3.26
C ASP A 224 -18.57 21.49 2.17
N MET A 225 -19.05 21.17 0.98
CA MET A 225 -19.13 22.09 -0.15
C MET A 225 -20.50 22.81 -0.26
N ASP A 226 -21.36 22.70 0.76
CA ASP A 226 -22.70 23.28 0.79
C ASP A 226 -23.63 22.82 -0.37
N LEU A 227 -23.32 21.69 -1.03
CA LEU A 227 -24.18 21.08 -2.04
C LEU A 227 -25.35 20.35 -1.42
N ILE A 228 -25.16 19.79 -0.22
CA ILE A 228 -26.19 19.22 0.64
C ILE A 228 -26.26 20.06 1.91
N GLN A 229 -27.43 20.56 2.23
CA GLN A 229 -27.66 21.34 3.44
C GLN A 229 -27.88 20.40 4.62
N LYS A 230 -27.11 20.60 5.70
CA LYS A 230 -27.25 19.88 6.96
C LYS A 230 -27.80 20.83 8.03
N SER A 231 -28.99 20.51 8.54
CA SER A 231 -29.62 21.25 9.65
C SER A 231 -29.92 20.28 10.81
N GLY A 232 -29.07 20.34 11.84
CA GLY A 232 -29.11 19.36 12.93
C GLY A 232 -28.89 17.94 12.41
N SER A 233 -29.89 17.05 12.59
CA SER A 233 -29.84 15.68 12.07
C SER A 233 -30.42 15.52 10.66
N PHE A 234 -30.93 16.58 10.04
CA PHE A 234 -31.60 16.53 8.75
C PHE A 234 -30.68 16.93 7.61
N TYR A 235 -30.76 16.18 6.51
CA TYR A 235 -30.04 16.40 5.28
C TYR A 235 -31.02 16.76 4.18
N SER A 236 -30.73 17.80 3.39
CA SER A 236 -31.58 18.28 2.29
C SER A 236 -30.74 18.54 1.04
N TYR A 237 -31.25 18.10 -0.11
CA TYR A 237 -30.68 18.33 -1.44
C TYR A 237 -31.74 18.99 -2.34
N ASN A 238 -31.39 20.08 -3.00
CA ASN A 238 -32.31 20.87 -3.84
C ASN A 238 -33.65 21.24 -3.13
N ASN A 239 -33.56 21.60 -1.85
CA ASN A 239 -34.70 21.90 -0.95
C ASN A 239 -35.61 20.69 -0.62
N GLU A 240 -35.25 19.48 -1.04
CA GLU A 240 -35.93 18.27 -0.66
C GLU A 240 -35.18 17.56 0.46
N ARG A 241 -35.92 17.02 1.44
CA ARG A 241 -35.35 16.29 2.54
C ARG A 241 -34.97 14.88 2.10
N ILE A 242 -33.66 14.56 2.13
CA ILE A 242 -33.12 13.26 1.70
C ILE A 242 -32.92 12.26 2.85
N GLY A 243 -32.89 12.73 4.12
CA GLY A 243 -32.77 11.82 5.25
C GLY A 243 -32.68 12.52 6.59
N GLN A 244 -32.96 11.73 7.64
CA GLN A 244 -32.66 12.08 9.03
C GLN A 244 -31.54 11.14 9.53
N GLY A 245 -30.39 11.72 9.90
CA GLY A 245 -29.16 10.98 10.19
C GLY A 245 -28.34 10.68 8.92
N ARG A 246 -27.02 10.51 9.13
CA ARG A 246 -26.04 10.26 8.04
C ARG A 246 -26.36 9.00 7.26
N ASP A 247 -26.76 7.93 7.93
CA ASP A 247 -27.00 6.62 7.30
C ASP A 247 -28.21 6.64 6.36
N ASN A 248 -29.29 7.35 6.75
CA ASN A 248 -30.46 7.49 5.88
C ASN A 248 -30.16 8.37 4.66
N ALA A 249 -29.40 9.45 4.83
CA ALA A 249 -28.97 10.29 3.71
C ALA A 249 -28.04 9.51 2.76
N ARG A 250 -27.09 8.71 3.30
CA ARG A 250 -26.23 7.81 2.52
C ARG A 250 -27.06 6.79 1.73
N ARG A 251 -28.05 6.18 2.37
CA ARG A 251 -28.94 5.21 1.72
C ARG A 251 -29.73 5.85 0.58
N TYR A 252 -30.27 7.05 0.80
CA TYR A 252 -30.95 7.81 -0.25
C TYR A 252 -30.05 8.02 -1.49
N ILE A 253 -28.80 8.46 -1.29
CA ILE A 253 -27.84 8.66 -2.39
C ILE A 253 -27.54 7.32 -3.09
N MET A 254 -27.46 6.21 -2.35
CA MET A 254 -27.22 4.89 -2.90
C MET A 254 -28.41 4.40 -3.77
N GLU A 255 -29.65 4.72 -3.34
CA GLU A 255 -30.88 4.36 -4.08
C GLU A 255 -31.16 5.28 -5.28
N HIS A 256 -30.49 6.44 -5.37
CA HIS A 256 -30.65 7.44 -6.43
C HIS A 256 -29.34 7.68 -7.18
N PRO A 257 -28.98 6.85 -8.16
CA PRO A 257 -27.72 6.96 -8.91
C PRO A 257 -27.57 8.30 -9.66
N ASP A 258 -28.66 8.89 -10.12
CA ASP A 258 -28.71 10.20 -10.75
C ASP A 258 -28.23 11.32 -9.83
N VAL A 259 -28.65 11.27 -8.57
CA VAL A 259 -28.20 12.20 -7.52
C VAL A 259 -26.72 11.96 -7.19
N PHE A 260 -26.31 10.69 -7.09
CA PHE A 260 -24.91 10.32 -6.88
C PHE A 260 -24.01 10.91 -7.98
N ASP A 261 -24.35 10.68 -9.26
CA ASP A 261 -23.56 11.14 -10.41
C ASP A 261 -23.52 12.68 -10.50
N ALA A 262 -24.63 13.34 -10.20
CA ALA A 262 -24.70 14.79 -10.16
C ALA A 262 -23.81 15.40 -9.06
N LEU A 263 -23.79 14.80 -7.88
CA LEU A 263 -22.95 15.22 -6.76
C LEU A 263 -21.48 14.93 -7.05
N ASP A 264 -21.11 13.71 -7.49
CA ASP A 264 -19.73 13.33 -7.81
C ASP A 264 -19.14 14.29 -8.87
N ARG A 265 -19.89 14.62 -9.91
CA ARG A 265 -19.45 15.58 -10.93
C ARG A 265 -19.19 16.97 -10.35
N ARG A 266 -20.13 17.49 -9.56
CA ARG A 266 -20.00 18.82 -8.95
C ARG A 266 -18.85 18.92 -7.98
N ILE A 267 -18.68 17.88 -7.15
CA ILE A 267 -17.55 17.78 -6.21
C ILE A 267 -16.23 17.81 -6.95
N ARG A 268 -16.08 17.01 -8.03
CA ARG A 268 -14.86 16.99 -8.84
C ARG A 268 -14.59 18.32 -9.54
N GLU A 269 -15.62 18.95 -10.08
CA GLU A 269 -15.49 20.28 -10.71
C GLU A 269 -15.04 21.34 -9.71
N ASN A 270 -15.57 21.31 -8.49
CA ASN A 270 -15.17 22.25 -7.43
C ASN A 270 -13.74 21.99 -6.95
N MET A 271 -13.35 20.72 -6.77
CA MET A 271 -11.98 20.34 -6.40
C MET A 271 -10.95 20.72 -7.47
N LEU A 272 -11.31 20.68 -8.76
CA LEU A 272 -10.41 21.12 -9.84
C LEU A 272 -10.23 22.64 -9.86
N LYS A 273 -11.25 23.41 -9.45
CA LYS A 273 -11.19 24.87 -9.38
C LYS A 273 -10.44 25.37 -8.14
N ASP A 274 -10.68 24.71 -7.01
CA ASP A 274 -10.04 25.00 -5.73
C ASP A 274 -9.70 23.67 -5.02
N PRO A 275 -8.44 23.22 -5.11
CA PRO A 275 -8.00 22.00 -4.42
C PRO A 275 -8.10 22.07 -2.89
N ASN A 276 -8.27 23.26 -2.31
CA ASN A 276 -8.42 23.49 -0.87
C ASN A 276 -9.88 23.65 -0.43
N ALA A 277 -10.85 23.52 -1.34
CA ALA A 277 -12.29 23.62 -1.07
C ALA A 277 -12.83 22.51 -0.14
N VAL A 278 -11.99 21.56 0.26
CA VAL A 278 -12.33 20.48 1.21
C VAL A 278 -11.91 20.92 2.61
N SER A 279 -12.82 20.79 3.58
CA SER A 279 -12.55 21.22 4.95
C SER A 279 -11.36 20.47 5.58
N GLU A 280 -10.64 21.14 6.48
CA GLU A 280 -9.54 20.57 7.27
C GLU A 280 -9.95 19.32 8.08
N ALA A 281 -11.25 19.10 8.28
CA ALA A 281 -11.77 17.93 8.97
C ALA A 281 -11.58 16.63 8.15
N MET A 282 -11.58 16.73 6.81
CA MET A 282 -11.39 15.59 5.91
C MET A 282 -9.94 15.43 5.42
N VAL A 283 -9.21 16.54 5.31
CA VAL A 283 -7.80 16.56 4.91
C VAL A 283 -7.00 17.19 6.03
N LYS A 284 -6.56 16.40 7.00
CA LYS A 284 -5.59 16.87 7.98
C LYS A 284 -4.23 16.94 7.31
N GLU A 285 -3.75 18.15 7.02
CA GLU A 285 -2.33 18.39 6.83
C GLU A 285 -1.65 18.24 8.20
N GLU A 286 -0.96 17.12 8.40
CA GLU A 286 0.00 17.02 9.52
C GLU A 286 1.13 18.00 9.22
N THR A 287 1.51 18.78 10.21
CA THR A 287 2.53 19.82 10.08
C THR A 287 3.82 19.19 9.55
N ILE A 288 4.44 19.79 8.54
CA ILE A 288 5.70 19.37 7.91
C ILE A 288 6.79 19.03 8.95
N ALA A 289 6.74 19.70 10.13
CA ALA A 289 7.68 19.50 11.23
C ALA A 289 7.64 18.08 11.87
N ASP A 290 6.47 17.41 11.88
CA ASP A 290 6.36 16.04 12.42
C ASP A 290 6.84 14.98 11.42
N LEU A 291 6.93 15.34 10.14
CA LEU A 291 7.22 14.44 9.03
C LEU A 291 8.70 14.43 8.64
N THR A 292 9.34 15.61 8.64
CA THR A 292 10.78 15.74 8.36
C THR A 292 11.61 15.14 9.48
N ALA A 293 11.14 15.20 10.74
CA ALA A 293 11.83 14.64 11.89
C ALA A 293 11.86 13.08 11.88
N GLU A 294 10.90 12.42 11.22
CA GLU A 294 10.88 10.96 11.08
C GLU A 294 11.74 10.49 9.90
N ASP A 295 11.67 11.20 8.75
CA ASP A 295 12.42 10.85 7.55
C ASP A 295 13.91 11.22 7.67
N GLU A 296 14.27 12.38 8.26
CA GLU A 296 15.67 12.79 8.50
C GLU A 296 16.39 11.86 9.48
N LYS A 297 15.70 11.32 10.50
CA LYS A 297 16.27 10.32 11.41
C LYS A 297 16.45 8.95 10.76
N GLU A 298 15.59 8.56 9.81
CA GLU A 298 15.76 7.33 9.05
C GLU A 298 16.96 7.42 8.07
N ASP A 299 17.25 8.62 7.54
CA ASP A 299 18.38 8.88 6.63
C ASP A 299 19.72 8.97 7.39
N GLU A 300 19.75 9.57 8.59
CA GLU A 300 20.95 9.58 9.45
C GLU A 300 21.33 8.18 9.97
N GLU A 301 20.36 7.31 10.29
CA GLU A 301 20.65 5.91 10.63
C GLU A 301 21.23 5.12 9.43
N PHE A 302 20.95 5.53 8.20
CA PHE A 302 21.47 4.86 7.00
C PHE A 302 22.95 5.17 6.76
N GLU A 303 23.41 6.40 7.04
CA GLU A 303 24.83 6.78 6.89
C GLU A 303 25.73 6.11 7.95
N LEU A 304 25.19 5.78 9.14
CA LEU A 304 25.94 5.12 10.22
C LEU A 304 26.09 3.59 10.03
N ASP A 305 25.21 2.94 9.23
CA ASP A 305 25.27 1.50 8.97
C ASP A 305 26.14 1.11 7.75
N GLU A 306 26.67 2.07 7.00
CA GLU A 306 27.64 1.86 5.91
C GLU A 306 29.10 2.02 6.35
N GLU A 307 29.51 1.43 7.46
CA GLU A 307 30.94 1.11 7.58
C GLU A 307 31.27 -0.02 6.59
N PRO A 308 32.21 0.18 5.66
CA PRO A 308 32.64 -0.89 4.78
C PRO A 308 33.35 -1.93 5.67
N THR A 309 32.71 -3.08 5.86
CA THR A 309 33.43 -4.27 6.31
C THR A 309 34.44 -4.62 5.23
N THR A 310 35.62 -4.03 5.31
CA THR A 310 36.79 -4.58 4.66
C THR A 310 36.98 -5.99 5.23
N PRO A 311 37.01 -7.03 4.38
CA PRO A 311 37.41 -8.35 4.87
C PRO A 311 38.87 -8.19 5.35
N SER A 312 39.12 -8.55 6.60
CA SER A 312 40.47 -8.69 7.13
C SER A 312 41.16 -9.73 6.25
N VAL A 313 42.01 -9.27 5.36
CA VAL A 313 42.98 -10.10 4.67
C VAL A 313 43.97 -10.51 5.74
N GLY A 314 43.94 -11.78 6.11
CA GLY A 314 44.97 -12.40 6.91
C GLY A 314 46.28 -12.22 6.15
N GLU A 315 47.26 -11.63 6.80
CA GLU A 315 48.65 -11.57 6.36
C GLU A 315 49.15 -13.00 6.17
N THR A 316 49.29 -13.42 4.91
CA THR A 316 50.27 -14.41 4.51
C THR A 316 51.17 -13.69 3.51
N SER A 317 52.33 -13.31 4.04
CA SER A 317 53.46 -12.85 3.25
C SER A 317 54.00 -14.01 2.40
N ASP A 318 53.71 -14.01 1.12
CA ASP A 318 54.51 -14.67 0.12
C ASP A 318 54.81 -13.64 -0.94
N ASP A 319 56.05 -13.13 -0.89
CA ASP A 319 56.66 -12.23 -1.87
C ASP A 319 56.76 -12.98 -3.21
N ILE A 320 55.86 -12.68 -4.15
CA ILE A 320 56.00 -13.07 -5.57
C ILE A 320 56.98 -12.10 -6.17
N THR A 321 58.16 -12.59 -6.52
CA THR A 321 59.22 -11.81 -7.20
C THR A 321 58.94 -11.70 -8.68
N LEU A 322 59.51 -10.65 -9.32
CA LEU A 322 59.35 -10.38 -10.75
C LEU A 322 59.87 -11.53 -11.65
N GLU A 323 60.67 -12.46 -11.11
CA GLU A 323 61.17 -13.64 -11.82
C GLU A 323 60.11 -14.71 -12.04
N ASP A 324 59.07 -14.79 -11.17
CA ASP A 324 57.98 -15.78 -11.28
C ASP A 324 56.98 -15.43 -12.40
N LEU A 325 57.01 -14.21 -12.93
CA LEU A 325 56.15 -13.77 -14.02
C LEU A 325 56.75 -13.99 -15.42
N GLU A 326 58.05 -14.25 -15.55
CA GLU A 326 58.69 -14.52 -16.85
C GLU A 326 58.60 -16.00 -17.27
N GLU A 327 58.42 -16.93 -16.33
CA GLU A 327 58.30 -18.37 -16.65
C GLU A 327 56.89 -18.79 -17.12
N ALA A 328 55.86 -17.94 -16.96
CA ALA A 328 54.48 -18.24 -17.36
C ALA A 328 54.13 -17.82 -18.81
N VAL A 329 55.10 -17.27 -19.57
CA VAL A 329 54.88 -16.75 -20.95
C VAL A 329 55.81 -17.36 -21.99
N SER A 330 56.40 -18.50 -21.68
CA SER A 330 57.19 -19.24 -22.71
C SER A 330 56.54 -20.58 -23.10
#